data_dddf6ab917116eaf046616930bc5cd91
#
_entry.id   dddf6ab917116eaf046616930bc5cd91
#
_cell.length_a   1.000
_cell.length_b   1.000
_cell.length_c   1.000
_cell.angle_alpha   90.00
_cell.angle_beta   90.00
_cell.angle_gamma   90.00
#
_symmetry.space_group_name_H-M   'P 1'
#
loop_
_entity.id
_entity.type
_entity.pdbx_description
1 polymer ?
#
loop_
_entity_poly.entity_id
_entity_poly.type
_entity_poly.pdbx_seq_one_letter_code
_entity_poly.pdbx_strand_id
1 'polypeptide(L)'
;MKLVNSLIAAAFVFSMATAQAGVIIGGTRIIYHADTKESSLDVKNPDPYSYLIQSWVDKDENDTSKTPFIVTPPLFRLAGNEENKLRIINTGGNLPQDRESLFWMNIKTIPATGKLDNVNTLQIAIKTRIKLIYRPASLTEMPEKFASKLSWKRSDQQLTVSNPTPYYMNFSEVKVGASTVTDATYVAPMSSATFSLPANAKGNIRWKIISDF
;
A
#
# COMPACT_ATOMS: atom_id res chain seq x y z
N MET A 1 -24.14 -2.13 46.81
CA MET A 1 -24.19 -1.20 45.64
C MET A 1 -22.83 -1.04 44.94
N LYS A 2 -21.70 -0.87 45.66
CA LYS A 2 -20.37 -0.68 45.01
C LYS A 2 -19.90 -1.90 44.19
N LEU A 3 -20.14 -3.11 44.64
CA LEU A 3 -19.78 -4.38 43.95
C LEU A 3 -20.58 -4.59 42.64
N VAL A 4 -21.86 -4.23 42.63
CA VAL A 4 -22.73 -4.37 41.45
C VAL A 4 -22.31 -3.36 40.37
N ASN A 5 -21.97 -2.12 40.74
CA ASN A 5 -21.48 -1.11 39.81
C ASN A 5 -20.14 -1.49 39.22
N SER A 6 -19.24 -2.15 39.98
CA SER A 6 -17.96 -2.66 39.47
C SER A 6 -18.13 -3.84 38.50
N LEU A 7 -19.11 -4.71 38.71
CA LEU A 7 -19.43 -5.80 37.78
C LEU A 7 -20.03 -5.30 36.47
N ILE A 8 -20.89 -4.27 36.52
CA ILE A 8 -21.45 -3.63 35.32
C ILE A 8 -20.37 -2.91 34.49
N ALA A 9 -19.44 -2.19 35.16
CA ALA A 9 -18.32 -1.56 34.50
C ALA A 9 -17.37 -2.58 33.85
N ALA A 10 -17.10 -3.72 34.49
CA ALA A 10 -16.29 -4.80 33.94
C ALA A 10 -16.96 -5.46 32.72
N ALA A 11 -18.28 -5.63 32.71
CA ALA A 11 -19.04 -6.19 31.60
C ALA A 11 -18.99 -5.26 30.34
N PHE A 12 -18.95 -3.95 30.53
CA PHE A 12 -18.84 -2.97 29.41
C PHE A 12 -17.47 -2.98 28.76
N VAL A 13 -16.39 -3.27 29.48
CA VAL A 13 -15.02 -3.30 28.92
C VAL A 13 -14.80 -4.55 28.05
N PHE A 14 -15.51 -5.66 28.30
CA PHE A 14 -15.41 -6.89 27.50
C PHE A 14 -16.19 -6.85 26.18
N SER A 15 -17.01 -5.82 25.93
CA SER A 15 -17.85 -5.71 24.72
C SER A 15 -17.17 -4.98 23.56
N MET A 16 -15.89 -4.66 23.62
CA MET A 16 -15.14 -4.12 22.47
C MET A 16 -14.78 -5.23 21.49
N ALA A 17 -15.80 -5.81 20.83
CA ALA A 17 -15.58 -6.64 19.65
C ALA A 17 -14.99 -5.75 18.55
N THR A 18 -13.76 -6.03 18.13
CA THR A 18 -13.17 -5.39 16.96
C THR A 18 -14.01 -5.79 15.75
N ALA A 19 -14.81 -4.88 15.22
CA ALA A 19 -15.50 -5.06 13.95
C ALA A 19 -14.43 -5.05 12.83
N GLN A 20 -13.92 -6.23 12.48
CA GLN A 20 -13.18 -6.43 11.26
C GLN A 20 -14.19 -6.79 10.18
N ALA A 21 -14.40 -5.89 9.25
CA ALA A 21 -15.25 -6.12 8.08
C ALA A 21 -14.41 -5.96 6.81
N GLY A 22 -14.54 -6.93 5.91
CA GLY A 22 -13.96 -6.87 4.58
C GLY A 22 -12.71 -7.74 4.39
N VAL A 23 -12.32 -7.82 3.14
CA VAL A 23 -11.20 -8.65 2.68
C VAL A 23 -9.86 -8.04 3.11
N ILE A 24 -9.00 -8.86 3.69
CA ILE A 24 -7.65 -8.48 4.15
C ILE A 24 -6.67 -8.75 3.01
N ILE A 25 -5.85 -7.76 2.70
CA ILE A 25 -4.75 -7.85 1.73
C ILE A 25 -3.44 -8.05 2.51
N GLY A 26 -2.69 -9.09 2.19
CA GLY A 26 -1.50 -9.56 2.90
C GLY A 26 -0.24 -8.71 2.74
N GLY A 27 -0.38 -7.42 2.42
CA GLY A 27 0.75 -6.50 2.30
C GLY A 27 0.36 -5.08 1.95
N THR A 28 1.24 -4.13 2.23
CA THR A 28 1.08 -2.70 1.89
C THR A 28 1.80 -2.34 0.58
N ARG A 29 2.66 -3.24 0.09
CA ARG A 29 3.39 -3.13 -1.18
C ARG A 29 3.89 -4.51 -1.59
N ILE A 30 4.36 -4.61 -2.84
CA ILE A 30 4.99 -5.80 -3.40
C ILE A 30 6.32 -5.38 -3.99
N ILE A 31 7.41 -6.06 -3.62
CA ILE A 31 8.69 -5.96 -4.31
C ILE A 31 8.80 -7.14 -5.27
N TYR A 32 8.80 -6.85 -6.56
CA TYR A 32 9.01 -7.85 -7.59
C TYR A 32 10.47 -7.88 -8.00
N HIS A 33 11.19 -8.91 -7.58
CA HIS A 33 12.58 -9.12 -7.97
C HIS A 33 12.67 -9.70 -9.38
N ALA A 34 13.49 -9.10 -10.23
CA ALA A 34 13.59 -9.47 -11.65
C ALA A 34 14.13 -10.88 -11.91
N ASP A 35 14.86 -11.46 -10.94
CA ASP A 35 15.39 -12.82 -10.96
C ASP A 35 14.35 -13.87 -10.54
N THR A 36 13.18 -13.47 -10.07
CA THR A 36 12.07 -14.36 -9.72
C THR A 36 11.11 -14.52 -10.89
N LYS A 37 10.48 -15.71 -10.99
CA LYS A 37 9.45 -15.98 -12.01
C LYS A 37 8.13 -15.29 -11.70
N GLU A 38 7.85 -15.08 -10.42
CA GLU A 38 6.60 -14.51 -9.94
C GLU A 38 6.78 -13.91 -8.55
N SER A 39 5.87 -13.03 -8.18
CA SER A 39 5.65 -12.58 -6.81
C SER A 39 4.23 -12.90 -6.39
N SER A 40 3.95 -13.01 -5.10
CA SER A 40 2.62 -13.38 -4.62
C SER A 40 2.10 -12.43 -3.56
N LEU A 41 0.77 -12.34 -3.47
CA LEU A 41 0.03 -11.54 -2.51
C LEU A 41 -1.14 -12.35 -1.96
N ASP A 42 -1.20 -12.49 -0.64
CA ASP A 42 -2.31 -13.21 0.00
C ASP A 42 -3.54 -12.31 0.12
N VAL A 43 -4.71 -12.90 -0.10
CA VAL A 43 -6.02 -12.24 0.01
C VAL A 43 -6.91 -13.12 0.87
N LYS A 44 -7.32 -12.62 2.04
CA LYS A 44 -8.10 -13.37 3.02
C LYS A 44 -9.46 -12.74 3.24
N ASN A 45 -10.49 -13.55 3.24
CA ASN A 45 -11.85 -13.17 3.60
C ASN A 45 -12.21 -13.68 5.01
N PRO A 46 -12.18 -12.85 6.04
CA PRO A 46 -12.56 -13.24 7.39
C PRO A 46 -14.09 -13.26 7.59
N ASP A 47 -14.85 -12.69 6.66
CA ASP A 47 -16.30 -12.60 6.76
C ASP A 47 -16.99 -13.94 6.41
N PRO A 48 -18.21 -14.23 6.91
CA PRO A 48 -18.93 -15.46 6.60
C PRO A 48 -19.54 -15.50 5.20
N TYR A 49 -19.57 -14.39 4.48
CA TYR A 49 -20.13 -14.27 3.13
C TYR A 49 -19.02 -14.12 2.06
N SER A 50 -19.40 -14.43 0.82
CA SER A 50 -18.44 -14.43 -0.28
C SER A 50 -18.23 -13.04 -0.87
N TYR A 51 -17.05 -12.82 -1.46
CA TYR A 51 -16.71 -11.67 -2.29
C TYR A 51 -16.33 -12.11 -3.70
N LEU A 52 -16.61 -11.26 -4.68
CA LEU A 52 -15.97 -11.31 -5.99
C LEU A 52 -14.72 -10.44 -5.93
N ILE A 53 -13.58 -11.03 -6.24
CA ILE A 53 -12.29 -10.35 -6.24
C ILE A 53 -11.86 -10.14 -7.68
N GLN A 54 -11.56 -8.89 -8.04
CA GLN A 54 -10.97 -8.51 -9.31
C GLN A 54 -9.59 -7.91 -9.07
N SER A 55 -8.56 -8.35 -9.80
CA SER A 55 -7.18 -7.93 -9.62
C SER A 55 -6.49 -7.59 -10.94
N TRP A 56 -5.71 -6.49 -10.96
CA TRP A 56 -4.95 -6.04 -12.13
C TRP A 56 -3.82 -5.12 -11.73
N VAL A 57 -2.90 -4.84 -12.66
CA VAL A 57 -1.79 -3.89 -12.47
C VAL A 57 -1.95 -2.70 -13.42
N ASP A 58 -1.80 -1.49 -12.90
CA ASP A 58 -1.76 -0.23 -13.65
C ASP A 58 -0.38 0.43 -13.54
N LYS A 59 -0.04 1.26 -14.52
CA LYS A 59 1.12 2.14 -14.44
C LYS A 59 0.80 3.38 -13.60
N ASP A 60 -0.37 3.96 -13.80
CA ASP A 60 -0.91 5.06 -13.00
C ASP A 60 -2.43 4.99 -12.94
N GLU A 61 -3.09 5.81 -12.11
CA GLU A 61 -4.54 5.73 -11.85
C GLU A 61 -5.40 5.95 -13.10
N ASN A 62 -4.93 6.81 -14.00
CA ASN A 62 -5.61 7.14 -15.26
C ASN A 62 -4.91 6.56 -16.50
N ASP A 63 -3.89 5.73 -16.32
CA ASP A 63 -3.16 5.13 -17.41
C ASP A 63 -3.67 3.70 -17.67
N THR A 64 -4.47 3.54 -18.71
CA THR A 64 -5.00 2.25 -19.16
C THR A 64 -4.06 1.50 -20.10
N SER A 65 -2.83 1.99 -20.29
CA SER A 65 -1.83 1.31 -21.10
C SER A 65 -1.48 -0.06 -20.51
N LYS A 66 -1.12 -1.00 -21.39
CA LYS A 66 -0.70 -2.33 -20.96
C LYS A 66 0.57 -2.23 -20.11
N THR A 67 0.55 -2.84 -18.96
CA THR A 67 1.73 -3.04 -18.11
C THR A 67 2.41 -4.38 -18.44
N PRO A 68 3.70 -4.53 -18.15
CA PRO A 68 4.41 -5.80 -18.33
C PRO A 68 4.07 -6.84 -17.25
N PHE A 69 2.97 -6.67 -16.54
CA PHE A 69 2.56 -7.57 -15.47
C PHE A 69 1.15 -8.08 -15.70
N ILE A 70 0.97 -9.37 -15.42
CA ILE A 70 -0.36 -10.00 -15.31
C ILE A 70 -0.55 -10.52 -13.89
N VAL A 71 -1.81 -10.57 -13.47
CA VAL A 71 -2.21 -11.12 -12.18
C VAL A 71 -3.09 -12.34 -12.40
N THR A 72 -2.85 -13.41 -11.67
CA THR A 72 -3.66 -14.64 -11.77
C THR A 72 -4.04 -15.16 -10.39
N PRO A 73 -5.32 -15.48 -10.17
CA PRO A 73 -6.47 -15.27 -11.06
C PRO A 73 -6.88 -13.79 -11.12
N PRO A 74 -7.27 -13.25 -12.31
CA PRO A 74 -7.67 -11.85 -12.44
C PRO A 74 -9.07 -11.57 -11.90
N LEU A 75 -9.90 -12.60 -11.84
CA LEU A 75 -11.26 -12.55 -11.32
C LEU A 75 -11.63 -13.90 -10.69
N PHE A 76 -12.06 -13.88 -9.43
CA PHE A 76 -12.49 -15.10 -8.72
C PHE A 76 -13.44 -14.80 -7.58
N ARG A 77 -14.20 -15.81 -7.17
CA ARG A 77 -15.00 -15.77 -5.96
C ARG A 77 -14.13 -16.25 -4.78
N LEU A 78 -14.11 -15.47 -3.71
CA LEU A 78 -13.50 -15.81 -2.44
C LEU A 78 -14.64 -16.07 -1.43
N ALA A 79 -14.80 -17.35 -1.04
CA ALA A 79 -15.84 -17.72 -0.10
C ALA A 79 -15.57 -17.22 1.31
N GLY A 80 -16.58 -17.28 2.18
CA GLY A 80 -16.43 -16.87 3.58
C GLY A 80 -15.38 -17.71 4.30
N ASN A 81 -14.55 -17.07 5.12
CA ASN A 81 -13.45 -17.67 5.89
C ASN A 81 -12.37 -18.36 5.03
N GLU A 82 -12.29 -18.04 3.74
CA GLU A 82 -11.27 -18.55 2.84
C GLU A 82 -10.14 -17.55 2.58
N GLU A 83 -9.02 -18.10 2.12
CA GLU A 83 -7.84 -17.36 1.69
C GLU A 83 -7.43 -17.82 0.30
N ASN A 84 -6.92 -16.91 -0.52
CA ASN A 84 -6.37 -17.21 -1.83
C ASN A 84 -5.10 -16.38 -2.05
N LYS A 85 -4.28 -16.82 -3.00
CA LYS A 85 -3.02 -16.20 -3.36
C LYS A 85 -3.09 -15.65 -4.78
N LEU A 86 -2.88 -14.33 -4.90
CA LEU A 86 -2.67 -13.68 -6.19
C LEU A 86 -1.21 -13.85 -6.61
N ARG A 87 -0.99 -14.31 -7.83
CA ARG A 87 0.34 -14.45 -8.43
C ARG A 87 0.53 -13.33 -9.44
N ILE A 88 1.59 -12.59 -9.30
CA ILE A 88 1.98 -11.51 -10.19
C ILE A 88 3.14 -12.02 -11.04
N ILE A 89 3.00 -11.96 -12.34
CA ILE A 89 3.96 -12.51 -13.30
C ILE A 89 4.40 -11.37 -14.24
N ASN A 90 5.71 -11.21 -14.38
CA ASN A 90 6.26 -10.31 -15.40
C ASN A 90 6.22 -11.02 -16.74
N THR A 91 5.53 -10.44 -17.72
CA THR A 91 5.39 -10.97 -19.10
C THR A 91 6.46 -10.47 -20.05
N GLY A 92 7.45 -9.79 -19.54
CA GLY A 92 8.48 -9.13 -20.33
C GLY A 92 8.14 -7.65 -20.59
N GLY A 93 9.10 -6.93 -21.14
CA GLY A 93 8.96 -5.50 -21.44
C GLY A 93 10.30 -4.78 -21.28
N ASN A 94 10.38 -3.60 -21.85
CA ASN A 94 11.60 -2.79 -21.79
C ASN A 94 11.63 -1.96 -20.49
N LEU A 95 11.80 -2.64 -19.36
CA LEU A 95 11.95 -1.98 -18.04
C LEU A 95 13.41 -1.54 -17.83
N PRO A 96 13.65 -0.38 -17.21
CA PRO A 96 15.00 0.03 -16.80
C PRO A 96 15.68 -1.06 -15.97
N GLN A 97 16.96 -1.32 -16.29
CA GLN A 97 17.77 -2.34 -15.58
C GLN A 97 18.76 -1.70 -14.60
N ASP A 98 18.80 -0.38 -14.53
CA ASP A 98 19.67 0.42 -13.68
C ASP A 98 18.96 1.00 -12.44
N ARG A 99 17.62 0.90 -12.39
CA ARG A 99 16.79 1.47 -11.32
C ARG A 99 15.46 0.76 -11.19
N GLU A 100 14.80 0.93 -10.05
CA GLU A 100 13.45 0.43 -9.81
C GLU A 100 12.40 1.13 -10.70
N SER A 101 11.30 0.42 -10.97
CA SER A 101 10.12 0.94 -11.66
C SER A 101 8.87 0.70 -10.81
N LEU A 102 7.98 1.71 -10.74
CA LEU A 102 6.76 1.66 -9.97
C LEU A 102 5.56 1.34 -10.85
N PHE A 103 4.75 0.41 -10.36
CA PHE A 103 3.43 0.05 -10.84
C PHE A 103 2.47 -0.02 -9.65
N TRP A 104 1.19 -0.21 -9.95
CA TRP A 104 0.17 -0.27 -8.93
C TRP A 104 -0.63 -1.56 -9.06
N MET A 105 -0.58 -2.38 -8.02
CA MET A 105 -1.45 -3.54 -7.87
C MET A 105 -2.80 -3.07 -7.33
N ASN A 106 -3.88 -3.37 -8.07
CA ASN A 106 -5.25 -3.06 -7.70
C ASN A 106 -6.01 -4.33 -7.35
N ILE A 107 -6.74 -4.30 -6.26
CA ILE A 107 -7.62 -5.35 -5.81
C ILE A 107 -8.99 -4.74 -5.53
N LYS A 108 -10.00 -5.10 -6.31
CA LYS A 108 -11.38 -4.66 -6.11
C LYS A 108 -12.17 -5.79 -5.47
N THR A 109 -12.75 -5.52 -4.32
CA THR A 109 -13.58 -6.45 -3.57
C THR A 109 -15.03 -6.04 -3.68
N ILE A 110 -15.87 -6.95 -4.16
CA ILE A 110 -17.28 -6.71 -4.44
C ILE A 110 -18.07 -7.73 -3.61
N PRO A 111 -18.91 -7.29 -2.65
CA PRO A 111 -19.73 -8.19 -1.85
C PRO A 111 -20.71 -8.98 -2.74
N ALA A 112 -20.89 -10.27 -2.45
CA ALA A 112 -21.93 -11.05 -3.12
C ALA A 112 -23.32 -10.56 -2.67
N THR A 113 -24.19 -10.26 -3.62
CA THR A 113 -25.61 -9.97 -3.35
C THR A 113 -26.36 -11.25 -3.03
N GLY A 114 -26.92 -11.38 -1.83
CA GLY A 114 -28.07 -12.22 -1.62
C GLY A 114 -29.30 -11.63 -2.36
N LYS A 115 -30.16 -12.48 -2.92
CA LYS A 115 -31.49 -12.02 -3.35
C LYS A 115 -32.24 -11.55 -2.11
N LEU A 116 -32.30 -10.25 -1.89
CA LEU A 116 -33.17 -9.64 -0.89
C LEU A 116 -34.35 -9.03 -1.65
N ASP A 117 -35.45 -9.76 -1.74
CA ASP A 117 -36.69 -9.24 -2.33
C ASP A 117 -37.23 -8.13 -1.43
N ASN A 118 -37.51 -6.95 -2.02
CA ASN A 118 -38.15 -5.78 -1.42
C ASN A 118 -37.40 -5.02 -0.29
N VAL A 119 -36.08 -5.03 -0.24
CA VAL A 119 -35.28 -4.22 0.69
C VAL A 119 -34.30 -3.34 -0.09
N ASN A 120 -34.27 -2.04 0.23
CA ASN A 120 -33.24 -1.14 -0.29
C ASN A 120 -31.90 -1.50 0.35
N THR A 121 -30.94 -2.00 -0.44
CA THR A 121 -29.61 -2.37 0.02
C THR A 121 -28.56 -1.44 -0.58
N LEU A 122 -27.62 -0.95 0.25
CA LEU A 122 -26.43 -0.27 -0.19
C LEU A 122 -25.29 -1.29 -0.31
N GLN A 123 -24.73 -1.44 -1.51
CA GLN A 123 -23.51 -2.23 -1.72
C GLN A 123 -22.31 -1.30 -1.93
N ILE A 124 -21.24 -1.56 -1.19
CA ILE A 124 -20.00 -0.82 -1.31
C ILE A 124 -18.92 -1.78 -1.83
N ALA A 125 -18.41 -1.50 -3.03
CA ALA A 125 -17.22 -2.16 -3.56
C ALA A 125 -15.98 -1.35 -3.15
N ILE A 126 -14.98 -2.02 -2.59
CA ILE A 126 -13.73 -1.38 -2.14
C ILE A 126 -12.63 -1.69 -3.15
N LYS A 127 -11.92 -0.66 -3.63
CA LYS A 127 -10.69 -0.81 -4.41
C LYS A 127 -9.49 -0.50 -3.52
N THR A 128 -8.69 -1.50 -3.24
CA THR A 128 -7.38 -1.36 -2.57
C THR A 128 -6.31 -1.22 -3.64
N ARG A 129 -5.43 -0.24 -3.48
CA ARG A 129 -4.33 0.03 -4.41
C ARG A 129 -3.02 0.07 -3.63
N ILE A 130 -2.09 -0.84 -3.95
CA ILE A 130 -0.77 -0.94 -3.31
C ILE A 130 0.34 -0.83 -4.34
N LYS A 131 1.51 -0.39 -3.92
CA LYS A 131 2.68 -0.26 -4.81
C LYS A 131 3.20 -1.64 -5.21
N LEU A 132 3.48 -1.81 -6.51
CA LEU A 132 4.25 -2.90 -7.08
C LEU A 132 5.56 -2.30 -7.61
N ILE A 133 6.66 -2.58 -6.93
CA ILE A 133 7.98 -2.07 -7.28
C ILE A 133 8.76 -3.19 -7.97
N TYR A 134 9.04 -3.01 -9.26
CA TYR A 134 9.95 -3.88 -9.98
C TYR A 134 11.39 -3.51 -9.63
N ARG A 135 12.16 -4.47 -9.14
CA ARG A 135 13.58 -4.32 -8.80
C ARG A 135 14.44 -5.15 -9.74
N PRO A 136 15.27 -4.51 -10.59
CA PRO A 136 16.24 -5.21 -11.44
C PRO A 136 17.20 -6.10 -10.62
N ALA A 137 17.65 -7.21 -11.22
CA ALA A 137 18.56 -8.15 -10.56
C ALA A 137 19.94 -7.54 -10.22
N SER A 138 20.31 -6.44 -10.87
CA SER A 138 21.51 -5.66 -10.56
C SER A 138 21.45 -4.94 -9.20
N LEU A 139 20.24 -4.73 -8.66
CA LEU A 139 20.02 -4.02 -7.41
C LEU A 139 19.91 -5.03 -6.24
N THR A 140 21.02 -5.44 -5.71
CA THR A 140 21.11 -6.46 -4.65
C THR A 140 21.05 -5.90 -3.23
N GLU A 141 21.23 -4.59 -3.09
CA GLU A 141 21.28 -3.93 -1.79
C GLU A 141 19.88 -3.44 -1.37
N MET A 142 19.69 -3.22 -0.08
CA MET A 142 18.44 -2.69 0.45
C MET A 142 18.38 -1.15 0.38
N PRO A 143 17.23 -0.55 0.08
CA PRO A 143 17.06 0.90 0.01
C PRO A 143 17.54 1.65 1.26
N GLU A 144 17.39 1.04 2.45
CA GLU A 144 17.76 1.63 3.74
C GLU A 144 19.22 2.03 3.81
N LYS A 145 20.12 1.25 3.18
CA LYS A 145 21.55 1.55 3.13
C LYS A 145 21.84 2.88 2.41
N PHE A 146 20.93 3.31 1.59
CA PHE A 146 21.08 4.53 0.78
C PHE A 146 20.25 5.71 1.30
N ALA A 147 19.50 5.55 2.38
CA ALA A 147 18.65 6.61 2.92
C ALA A 147 19.43 7.90 3.26
N SER A 148 20.69 7.77 3.71
CA SER A 148 21.58 8.90 4.00
C SER A 148 22.01 9.69 2.75
N LYS A 149 21.85 9.14 1.54
CA LYS A 149 22.18 9.84 0.29
C LYS A 149 21.10 10.82 -0.16
N LEU A 150 19.93 10.78 0.47
CA LEU A 150 18.88 11.76 0.19
C LEU A 150 19.33 13.15 0.63
N SER A 151 19.15 14.13 -0.24
CA SER A 151 19.40 15.53 0.09
C SER A 151 18.09 16.31 0.16
N TRP A 152 17.98 17.22 1.11
CA TRP A 152 16.77 17.97 1.38
C TRP A 152 17.03 19.46 1.27
N LYS A 153 16.12 20.17 0.59
CA LYS A 153 16.13 21.62 0.46
C LYS A 153 14.79 22.19 0.89
N ARG A 154 14.83 23.17 1.75
CA ARG A 154 13.66 23.96 2.16
C ARG A 154 13.66 25.30 1.45
N SER A 155 12.51 25.68 0.90
CA SER A 155 12.27 26.98 0.29
C SER A 155 10.83 27.40 0.60
N ASP A 156 10.65 28.53 1.28
CA ASP A 156 9.34 29.08 1.67
C ASP A 156 8.40 28.02 2.27
N GLN A 157 7.34 27.66 1.55
CA GLN A 157 6.35 26.66 1.93
C GLN A 157 6.57 25.29 1.25
N GLN A 158 7.77 25.02 0.77
CA GLN A 158 8.11 23.79 0.05
C GLN A 158 9.31 23.09 0.67
N LEU A 159 9.23 21.78 0.70
CA LEU A 159 10.30 20.87 1.08
C LEU A 159 10.61 19.95 -0.11
N THR A 160 11.78 20.13 -0.71
CA THR A 160 12.22 19.31 -1.83
C THR A 160 13.21 18.26 -1.36
N VAL A 161 13.01 17.01 -1.73
CA VAL A 161 13.95 15.90 -1.58
C VAL A 161 14.53 15.53 -2.93
N SER A 162 15.83 15.32 -3.00
CA SER A 162 16.51 14.74 -4.17
C SER A 162 17.05 13.36 -3.83
N ASN A 163 16.73 12.40 -4.67
CA ASN A 163 17.11 11.00 -4.54
C ASN A 163 18.07 10.61 -5.67
N PRO A 164 19.40 10.57 -5.42
CA PRO A 164 20.38 10.15 -6.43
C PRO A 164 20.54 8.61 -6.50
N THR A 165 19.71 7.85 -5.80
CA THR A 165 19.83 6.40 -5.72
C THR A 165 18.94 5.68 -6.74
N PRO A 166 19.21 4.41 -7.07
CA PRO A 166 18.37 3.66 -7.99
C PRO A 166 17.07 3.10 -7.36
N TYR A 167 16.80 3.41 -6.10
CA TYR A 167 15.66 2.88 -5.34
C TYR A 167 14.56 3.91 -5.13
N TYR A 168 13.31 3.47 -5.08
CA TYR A 168 12.21 4.27 -4.53
C TYR A 168 12.39 4.43 -3.02
N MET A 169 12.41 5.65 -2.54
CA MET A 169 12.44 5.94 -1.10
C MET A 169 11.04 6.26 -0.63
N ASN A 170 10.41 5.31 0.05
CA ASN A 170 9.07 5.46 0.61
C ASN A 170 9.16 5.97 2.05
N PHE A 171 8.46 7.05 2.37
CA PHE A 171 8.51 7.66 3.70
C PHE A 171 7.38 7.15 4.59
N SER A 172 7.70 6.74 5.81
CA SER A 172 6.72 6.53 6.88
C SER A 172 6.48 7.81 7.67
N GLU A 173 7.49 8.68 7.72
CA GLU A 173 7.41 9.96 8.41
C GLU A 173 8.42 10.94 7.81
N VAL A 174 8.01 12.20 7.61
CA VAL A 174 8.90 13.32 7.33
C VAL A 174 8.50 14.49 8.26
N LYS A 175 9.47 15.04 8.97
CA LYS A 175 9.27 16.14 9.91
C LYS A 175 10.28 17.25 9.70
N VAL A 176 9.83 18.48 9.94
CA VAL A 176 10.68 19.68 10.05
C VAL A 176 10.48 20.25 11.47
N GLY A 177 11.46 20.02 12.34
CA GLY A 177 11.32 20.29 13.77
C GLY A 177 10.20 19.45 14.40
N ALA A 178 9.15 20.11 14.90
CA ALA A 178 7.95 19.46 15.45
C ALA A 178 6.83 19.24 14.41
N SER A 179 6.90 19.87 13.23
CA SER A 179 5.85 19.83 12.20
C SER A 179 5.99 18.60 11.31
N THR A 180 4.91 17.84 11.11
CA THR A 180 4.84 16.71 10.18
C THR A 180 4.48 17.19 8.79
N VAL A 181 5.18 16.69 7.76
CA VAL A 181 4.91 16.88 6.33
C VAL A 181 4.00 15.76 5.85
N THR A 182 2.69 16.03 5.78
CA THR A 182 1.66 14.98 5.64
C THR A 182 1.53 14.43 4.22
N ASP A 183 1.95 15.18 3.21
CA ASP A 183 1.93 14.78 1.80
C ASP A 183 3.21 14.07 1.33
N ALA A 184 4.21 13.93 2.21
CA ALA A 184 5.46 13.27 1.90
C ALA A 184 5.29 11.75 1.87
N THR A 185 5.11 11.18 0.68
CA THR A 185 4.83 9.76 0.47
C THR A 185 6.03 8.98 -0.03
N TYR A 186 6.68 9.43 -1.09
CA TYR A 186 7.87 8.79 -1.66
C TYR A 186 8.61 9.75 -2.61
N VAL A 187 9.84 9.36 -2.95
CA VAL A 187 10.61 9.95 -4.07
C VAL A 187 11.13 8.83 -4.97
N ALA A 188 10.97 9.03 -6.29
CA ALA A 188 11.40 8.06 -7.30
C ALA A 188 12.94 8.01 -7.44
N PRO A 189 13.50 6.94 -8.03
CA PRO A 189 14.92 6.83 -8.34
C PRO A 189 15.40 7.96 -9.23
N MET A 190 16.62 8.43 -8.99
CA MET A 190 17.30 9.44 -9.82
C MET A 190 16.44 10.69 -10.08
N SER A 191 15.63 11.09 -9.11
CA SER A 191 14.68 12.19 -9.26
C SER A 191 14.52 13.03 -7.99
N SER A 192 13.68 14.05 -8.07
CA SER A 192 13.31 14.89 -6.92
C SER A 192 11.80 14.94 -6.77
N ALA A 193 11.35 15.08 -5.53
CA ALA A 193 9.95 15.31 -5.18
C ALA A 193 9.84 16.56 -4.29
N THR A 194 8.73 17.29 -4.44
CA THR A 194 8.45 18.48 -3.64
C THR A 194 7.15 18.28 -2.87
N PHE A 195 7.18 18.59 -1.59
CA PHE A 195 6.09 18.46 -0.64
C PHE A 195 5.72 19.81 -0.04
N SER A 196 4.49 19.92 0.44
CA SER A 196 4.00 21.12 1.10
C SER A 196 4.55 21.23 2.52
N LEU A 197 5.27 22.28 2.80
CA LEU A 197 5.79 22.53 4.14
C LEU A 197 4.73 23.27 4.98
N PRO A 198 4.36 22.74 6.17
CA PRO A 198 3.44 23.44 7.05
C PRO A 198 3.94 24.84 7.40
N ALA A 199 3.00 25.79 7.52
CA ALA A 199 3.33 27.15 7.90
C ALA A 199 4.12 27.18 9.22
N ASN A 200 5.15 28.03 9.29
CA ASN A 200 6.03 28.18 10.46
C ASN A 200 6.87 26.92 10.84
N ALA A 201 6.95 25.90 10.00
CA ALA A 201 7.84 24.77 10.25
C ALA A 201 9.30 25.23 10.31
N LYS A 202 9.94 25.06 11.48
CA LYS A 202 11.33 25.46 11.74
C LYS A 202 12.09 24.29 12.39
N GLY A 203 13.40 24.21 12.14
CA GLY A 203 14.28 23.21 12.73
C GLY A 203 14.83 22.22 11.72
N ASN A 204 15.41 21.13 12.22
CA ASN A 204 16.05 20.11 11.42
C ASN A 204 15.03 19.23 10.71
N ILE A 205 15.37 18.79 9.50
CA ILE A 205 14.61 17.83 8.73
C ILE A 205 14.96 16.44 9.23
N ARG A 206 13.94 15.64 9.54
CA ARG A 206 14.07 14.22 9.93
C ARG A 206 13.10 13.40 9.10
N TRP A 207 13.53 12.22 8.70
CA TRP A 207 12.68 11.30 7.93
C TRP A 207 12.91 9.86 8.36
N LYS A 208 11.90 9.05 8.14
CA LYS A 208 11.97 7.59 8.26
C LYS A 208 11.45 7.00 6.96
N ILE A 209 12.20 6.06 6.42
CA ILE A 209 11.73 5.27 5.27
C ILE A 209 11.03 4.02 5.75
N ILE A 210 10.16 3.49 4.90
CA ILE A 210 9.51 2.22 5.14
C ILE A 210 10.42 1.14 4.54
N SER A 211 10.82 0.16 5.35
CA SER A 211 11.62 -0.98 4.88
C SER A 211 10.82 -1.92 3.98
N ASP A 212 11.53 -2.80 3.27
CA ASP A 212 10.90 -3.79 2.39
C ASP A 212 10.23 -4.94 3.17
N PHE A 213 10.44 -4.98 4.50
CA PHE A 213 9.92 -6.00 5.42
C PHE A 213 8.98 -5.38 6.46
#